data_f5c665411b4bbf684b55e1f0b9378eaa
#
_entry.id   f5c665411b4bbf684b55e1f0b9378eaa
#
_cell.length_a   1.000
_cell.length_b   1.000
_cell.length_c   1.000
_cell.angle_alpha   90.00
_cell.angle_beta   90.00
_cell.angle_gamma   90.00
#
_symmetry.space_group_name_H-M   'P 1'
#
loop_
_entity.id
_entity.type
_entity.pdbx_description
1 polymer ?
#
loop_
_entity_poly.entity_id
_entity_poly.type
_entity_poly.pdbx_seq_one_letter_code
_entity_poly.pdbx_strand_id
1 'polypeptide(L)'
;TAPMAPPRSMAAPRVQGPQTAIVVGEGEIDCDEHGRILVRFHWDLDGALSMRCRVSQSWAGNGWGSVVIPRVGMEVVVEFLDGDPDKPLVTGCVYNGQNAAPHDLPAGKTRTVWRSNSHQGQGFNEISFEDQAGSELLHMQAQRDHSTVVGHDARHQTGHDRQASVANDQSEHIGRDNTLTIGRNHSANVAGD
;
A
#
# COMPACT_ATOMS: atom_id res chain seq x y z
N THR A 1 14.85 -21.83 -49.72
CA THR A 1 14.00 -20.64 -49.91
C THR A 1 13.59 -20.13 -48.54
N ALA A 2 14.08 -18.94 -48.13
CA ALA A 2 13.62 -18.30 -46.91
C ALA A 2 12.12 -17.98 -47.03
N PRO A 3 11.31 -18.20 -46.02
CA PRO A 3 9.91 -17.82 -46.03
C PRO A 3 9.83 -16.30 -46.13
N MET A 4 9.28 -15.80 -47.22
CA MET A 4 9.07 -14.37 -47.40
C MET A 4 7.78 -13.97 -46.64
N ALA A 5 7.92 -13.22 -45.58
CA ALA A 5 6.76 -12.65 -44.91
C ALA A 5 6.09 -11.64 -45.88
N PRO A 6 4.76 -11.65 -46.01
CA PRO A 6 4.06 -10.69 -46.86
C PRO A 6 4.34 -9.26 -46.34
N PRO A 7 4.45 -8.27 -47.24
CA PRO A 7 4.63 -6.89 -46.83
C PRO A 7 3.45 -6.44 -45.96
N ARG A 8 3.68 -5.78 -44.81
CA ARG A 8 2.62 -5.17 -44.01
C ARG A 8 2.01 -4.02 -44.82
N SER A 9 0.79 -4.18 -45.24
CA SER A 9 0.05 -3.18 -46.04
C SER A 9 -0.63 -2.12 -45.18
N MET A 10 -0.73 -2.34 -43.85
CA MET A 10 -1.33 -1.40 -42.90
C MET A 10 -0.41 -1.16 -41.71
N ALA A 11 -0.42 0.06 -41.17
CA ALA A 11 0.25 0.36 -39.95
C ALA A 11 -0.38 -0.44 -38.78
N ALA A 12 0.44 -0.93 -37.87
CA ALA A 12 -0.06 -1.56 -36.65
C ALA A 12 -0.91 -0.54 -35.86
N PRO A 13 -2.01 -0.97 -35.22
CA PRO A 13 -2.80 -0.11 -34.38
C PRO A 13 -1.94 0.43 -33.23
N ARG A 14 -2.17 1.67 -32.85
CA ARG A 14 -1.46 2.32 -31.73
C ARG A 14 -2.44 2.98 -30.79
N VAL A 15 -2.22 2.79 -29.49
CA VAL A 15 -2.91 3.52 -28.43
C VAL A 15 -2.11 4.79 -28.16
N GLN A 16 -2.77 5.95 -28.28
CA GLN A 16 -2.16 7.24 -28.02
C GLN A 16 -2.44 7.67 -26.58
N GLY A 17 -1.39 7.81 -25.77
CA GLY A 17 -1.45 8.25 -24.38
C GLY A 17 -2.00 7.20 -23.41
N PRO A 18 -2.00 7.56 -22.10
CA PRO A 18 -2.56 6.71 -21.05
C PRO A 18 -4.08 6.58 -21.16
N GLN A 19 -4.59 5.45 -20.67
CA GLN A 19 -6.02 5.17 -20.54
C GLN A 19 -6.32 4.87 -19.08
N THR A 20 -7.54 5.11 -18.61
CA THR A 20 -8.00 4.60 -17.33
C THR A 20 -8.81 3.32 -17.51
N ALA A 21 -8.74 2.44 -16.51
CA ALA A 21 -9.44 1.18 -16.50
C ALA A 21 -9.82 0.78 -15.07
N ILE A 22 -10.81 -0.09 -14.94
CA ILE A 22 -11.20 -0.66 -13.66
C ILE A 22 -10.57 -2.03 -13.49
N VAL A 23 -9.98 -2.27 -12.32
CA VAL A 23 -9.47 -3.60 -11.94
C VAL A 23 -10.63 -4.57 -11.81
N VAL A 24 -10.53 -5.71 -12.47
CA VAL A 24 -11.53 -6.77 -12.48
C VAL A 24 -10.89 -8.10 -12.10
N GLY A 25 -11.71 -9.11 -11.80
CA GLY A 25 -11.24 -10.44 -11.44
C GLY A 25 -12.13 -11.10 -10.42
N GLU A 26 -11.64 -12.16 -9.81
CA GLU A 26 -12.36 -12.93 -8.79
C GLU A 26 -12.04 -12.42 -7.38
N GLY A 27 -13.08 -12.32 -6.54
CA GLY A 27 -12.93 -11.89 -5.15
C GLY A 27 -12.54 -10.43 -5.00
N GLU A 28 -11.81 -10.10 -3.94
CA GLU A 28 -11.37 -8.74 -3.60
C GLU A 28 -10.00 -8.39 -4.20
N ILE A 29 -9.12 -9.39 -4.30
CA ILE A 29 -7.76 -9.26 -4.85
C ILE A 29 -7.54 -10.40 -5.83
N ASP A 30 -7.32 -10.09 -7.10
CA ASP A 30 -7.00 -11.05 -8.15
C ASP A 30 -5.65 -10.70 -8.78
N CYS A 31 -4.67 -11.54 -8.57
CA CYS A 31 -3.38 -11.46 -9.24
C CYS A 31 -2.80 -12.85 -9.49
N ASP A 32 -1.86 -12.93 -10.43
CA ASP A 32 -1.09 -14.15 -10.65
C ASP A 32 0.22 -14.17 -9.85
N GLU A 33 1.04 -15.20 -10.05
CA GLU A 33 2.34 -15.39 -9.40
C GLU A 33 3.37 -14.29 -9.69
N HIS A 34 3.09 -13.42 -10.66
CA HIS A 34 3.90 -12.25 -11.00
C HIS A 34 3.30 -10.92 -10.52
N GLY A 35 2.19 -10.97 -9.78
CA GLY A 35 1.47 -9.77 -9.32
C GLY A 35 0.77 -9.01 -10.45
N ARG A 36 0.50 -9.66 -11.60
CA ARG A 36 -0.24 -9.07 -12.72
C ARG A 36 -1.73 -9.14 -12.45
N ILE A 37 -2.46 -8.09 -12.85
CA ILE A 37 -3.88 -7.92 -12.63
C ILE A 37 -4.66 -7.88 -13.95
N LEU A 38 -5.96 -8.14 -13.88
CA LEU A 38 -6.89 -7.93 -14.98
C LEU A 38 -7.53 -6.56 -14.88
N VAL A 39 -7.71 -5.90 -16.00
CA VAL A 39 -8.38 -4.61 -16.08
C VAL A 39 -9.47 -4.64 -17.15
N ARG A 40 -10.48 -3.77 -17.00
CA ARG A 40 -11.50 -3.52 -18.02
C ARG A 40 -11.47 -2.04 -18.36
N PHE A 41 -11.25 -1.75 -19.63
CA PHE A 41 -11.27 -0.38 -20.14
C PHE A 41 -12.70 0.17 -20.25
N HIS A 42 -12.88 1.47 -20.09
CA HIS A 42 -14.21 2.10 -20.17
C HIS A 42 -14.87 2.01 -21.55
N TRP A 43 -14.07 1.84 -22.59
CA TRP A 43 -14.56 1.68 -23.96
C TRP A 43 -14.90 0.22 -24.32
N ASP A 44 -14.59 -0.73 -23.47
CA ASP A 44 -14.96 -2.14 -23.64
C ASP A 44 -16.42 -2.35 -23.24
N LEU A 45 -17.30 -2.28 -24.22
CA LEU A 45 -18.75 -2.39 -24.03
C LEU A 45 -19.21 -3.85 -23.83
N ASP A 46 -18.44 -4.80 -24.34
CA ASP A 46 -18.77 -6.22 -24.25
C ASP A 46 -18.34 -6.82 -22.90
N GLY A 47 -17.56 -6.09 -22.11
CA GLY A 47 -17.06 -6.53 -20.82
C GLY A 47 -16.03 -7.65 -20.90
N ALA A 48 -15.32 -7.74 -22.05
CA ALA A 48 -14.22 -8.67 -22.21
C ALA A 48 -13.11 -8.37 -21.20
N LEU A 49 -12.44 -9.40 -20.72
CA LEU A 49 -11.30 -9.23 -19.81
C LEU A 49 -10.04 -8.94 -20.63
N SER A 50 -9.24 -8.01 -20.16
CA SER A 50 -7.90 -7.76 -20.73
C SER A 50 -6.96 -8.94 -20.49
N MET A 51 -5.82 -8.90 -21.14
CA MET A 51 -4.69 -9.71 -20.68
C MET A 51 -4.22 -9.27 -19.31
N ARG A 52 -3.54 -10.12 -18.57
CA ARG A 52 -2.93 -9.76 -17.30
C ARG A 52 -1.86 -8.69 -17.49
N CYS A 53 -2.08 -7.54 -16.87
CA CYS A 53 -1.22 -6.36 -16.93
C CYS A 53 -0.23 -6.35 -15.77
N ARG A 54 1.04 -6.07 -16.05
CA ARG A 54 2.02 -5.77 -15.00
C ARG A 54 1.65 -4.48 -14.29
N VAL A 55 1.99 -4.40 -12.99
CA VAL A 55 1.80 -3.20 -12.18
C VAL A 55 3.16 -2.59 -11.88
N SER A 56 3.34 -1.32 -12.21
CA SER A 56 4.52 -0.55 -11.82
C SER A 56 4.56 -0.38 -10.30
N GLN A 57 5.70 -0.66 -9.71
CA GLN A 57 5.95 -0.49 -8.28
C GLN A 57 6.94 0.66 -8.07
N SER A 58 6.91 1.32 -6.91
CA SER A 58 7.83 2.41 -6.62
C SER A 58 9.29 1.94 -6.52
N TRP A 59 9.51 0.66 -6.23
CA TRP A 59 10.84 0.04 -6.15
C TRP A 59 10.72 -1.46 -6.37
N ALA A 60 11.54 -2.04 -7.27
CA ALA A 60 11.47 -3.45 -7.63
C ALA A 60 12.86 -4.03 -7.85
N GLY A 61 13.29 -4.95 -7.00
CA GLY A 61 14.55 -5.68 -7.07
C GLY A 61 14.34 -7.18 -6.93
N ASN A 62 15.42 -7.94 -6.98
CA ASN A 62 15.37 -9.40 -6.83
C ASN A 62 15.17 -9.78 -5.35
N GLY A 63 13.92 -10.02 -4.95
CA GLY A 63 13.54 -10.38 -3.59
C GLY A 63 13.46 -9.20 -2.60
N TRP A 64 13.50 -7.96 -3.08
CA TRP A 64 13.33 -6.75 -2.28
C TRP A 64 12.66 -5.63 -3.07
N GLY A 65 12.06 -4.68 -2.37
CA GLY A 65 11.34 -3.56 -2.98
C GLY A 65 9.99 -3.31 -2.30
N SER A 66 9.08 -2.65 -3.01
CA SER A 66 7.70 -2.45 -2.57
C SER A 66 6.74 -3.19 -3.49
N VAL A 67 5.70 -3.80 -2.93
CA VAL A 67 4.65 -4.49 -3.70
C VAL A 67 3.28 -4.04 -3.20
N VAL A 68 2.49 -3.47 -4.10
CA VAL A 68 1.08 -3.16 -3.88
C VAL A 68 0.27 -3.71 -5.05
N ILE A 69 -0.70 -4.56 -4.75
CA ILE A 69 -1.62 -5.11 -5.75
C ILE A 69 -2.92 -4.28 -5.73
N PRO A 70 -3.25 -3.57 -6.81
CA PRO A 70 -4.55 -2.90 -6.92
C PRO A 70 -5.70 -3.90 -6.80
N ARG A 71 -6.71 -3.57 -5.99
CA ARG A 71 -7.85 -4.46 -5.70
C ARG A 71 -8.95 -4.31 -6.74
N VAL A 72 -9.77 -5.34 -6.87
CA VAL A 72 -10.95 -5.34 -7.75
C VAL A 72 -11.85 -4.13 -7.42
N GLY A 73 -12.29 -3.41 -8.45
CA GLY A 73 -13.07 -2.19 -8.35
C GLY A 73 -12.25 -0.89 -8.28
N MET A 74 -10.93 -0.95 -8.08
CA MET A 74 -10.08 0.24 -8.13
C MET A 74 -9.91 0.73 -9.56
N GLU A 75 -9.79 2.04 -9.72
CA GLU A 75 -9.44 2.66 -11.01
C GLU A 75 -7.94 2.82 -11.12
N VAL A 76 -7.39 2.39 -12.26
CA VAL A 76 -5.96 2.42 -12.56
C VAL A 76 -5.67 3.17 -13.84
N VAL A 77 -4.47 3.73 -13.92
CA VAL A 77 -3.92 4.33 -15.14
C VAL A 77 -3.10 3.26 -15.86
N VAL A 78 -3.38 3.06 -17.14
CA VAL A 78 -2.70 2.08 -17.99
C VAL A 78 -1.99 2.82 -19.14
N GLU A 79 -0.71 2.59 -19.25
CA GLU A 79 0.09 3.02 -20.40
C GLU A 79 0.42 1.83 -21.30
N PHE A 80 0.67 2.11 -22.56
CA PHE A 80 1.01 1.10 -23.55
C PHE A 80 2.44 1.36 -24.06
N LEU A 81 3.36 0.44 -23.80
CA LEU A 81 4.76 0.59 -24.20
C LEU A 81 4.87 0.77 -25.71
N ASP A 82 5.49 1.84 -26.18
CA ASP A 82 5.58 2.23 -27.58
C ASP A 82 4.21 2.42 -28.28
N GLY A 83 3.14 2.59 -27.50
CA GLY A 83 1.77 2.62 -28.02
C GLY A 83 1.24 1.26 -28.49
N ASP A 84 1.92 0.17 -28.19
CA ASP A 84 1.55 -1.18 -28.58
C ASP A 84 0.40 -1.70 -27.68
N PRO A 85 -0.81 -1.97 -28.23
CA PRO A 85 -1.94 -2.43 -27.43
C PRO A 85 -1.68 -3.77 -26.72
N ASP A 86 -0.72 -4.56 -27.18
CA ASP A 86 -0.35 -5.84 -26.58
C ASP A 86 0.66 -5.69 -25.41
N LYS A 87 1.07 -4.45 -25.09
CA LYS A 87 2.05 -4.17 -24.02
C LYS A 87 1.52 -3.18 -22.98
N PRO A 88 0.38 -3.47 -22.34
CA PRO A 88 -0.15 -2.63 -21.26
C PRO A 88 0.71 -2.71 -20.01
N LEU A 89 0.82 -1.57 -19.32
CA LEU A 89 1.46 -1.43 -18.02
C LEU A 89 0.61 -0.53 -17.13
N VAL A 90 0.18 -1.02 -15.98
CA VAL A 90 -0.48 -0.20 -14.96
C VAL A 90 0.59 0.67 -14.29
N THR A 91 0.44 1.99 -14.37
CA THR A 91 1.41 2.98 -13.88
C THR A 91 0.95 3.75 -12.66
N GLY A 92 -0.33 3.62 -12.24
CA GLY A 92 -0.86 4.28 -11.06
C GLY A 92 -2.29 3.90 -10.76
N CYS A 93 -2.76 4.41 -9.61
CA CYS A 93 -4.16 4.34 -9.19
C CYS A 93 -4.71 5.76 -9.02
N VAL A 94 -6.02 5.94 -9.26
CA VAL A 94 -6.70 7.22 -9.08
C VAL A 94 -7.94 7.06 -8.22
N TYR A 95 -8.19 8.03 -7.35
CA TYR A 95 -9.46 8.14 -6.65
C TYR A 95 -10.55 8.64 -7.60
N ASN A 96 -11.78 8.24 -7.36
CA ASN A 96 -12.95 8.63 -8.15
C ASN A 96 -14.21 8.75 -7.29
N GLY A 97 -15.38 8.96 -7.90
CA GLY A 97 -16.63 9.10 -7.19
C GLY A 97 -17.11 7.84 -6.42
N GLN A 98 -16.56 6.65 -6.72
CA GLN A 98 -16.86 5.41 -6.02
C GLN A 98 -15.77 5.05 -5.01
N ASN A 99 -14.51 5.42 -5.29
CA ASN A 99 -13.35 5.16 -4.45
C ASN A 99 -12.77 6.49 -3.98
N ALA A 100 -13.24 6.99 -2.83
CA ALA A 100 -12.80 8.24 -2.23
C ALA A 100 -11.43 8.08 -1.53
N ALA A 101 -10.74 9.21 -1.33
CA ALA A 101 -9.53 9.27 -0.51
C ALA A 101 -9.80 8.79 0.93
N PRO A 102 -8.77 8.30 1.66
CA PRO A 102 -8.93 7.73 3.02
C PRO A 102 -9.27 8.77 4.10
N HIS A 103 -9.38 10.04 3.76
CA HIS A 103 -9.80 11.14 4.63
C HIS A 103 -10.48 12.24 3.82
N ASP A 104 -11.23 13.11 4.50
CA ASP A 104 -11.97 14.17 3.86
C ASP A 104 -11.07 15.26 3.26
N LEU A 105 -11.34 15.62 2.01
CA LEU A 105 -10.68 16.71 1.31
C LEU A 105 -11.71 17.81 0.97
N PRO A 106 -11.34 19.09 1.01
CA PRO A 106 -10.00 19.65 1.26
C PRO A 106 -9.66 19.85 2.75
N ALA A 107 -10.50 19.47 3.68
CA ALA A 107 -10.29 19.72 5.12
C ALA A 107 -8.99 19.10 5.64
N GLY A 108 -8.71 17.84 5.27
CA GLY A 108 -7.50 17.11 5.67
C GLY A 108 -6.32 17.26 4.72
N LYS A 109 -6.16 18.36 4.02
CA LYS A 109 -5.10 18.56 3.00
C LYS A 109 -3.66 18.48 3.52
N THR A 110 -3.47 18.63 4.83
CA THR A 110 -2.18 18.52 5.51
C THR A 110 -1.83 17.09 5.94
N ARG A 111 -2.76 16.15 5.71
CA ARG A 111 -2.58 14.76 6.10
C ARG A 111 -2.08 13.90 4.95
N THR A 112 -1.04 13.13 5.20
CA THR A 112 -0.53 12.07 4.32
C THR A 112 -0.86 10.71 4.93
N VAL A 113 -1.42 9.78 4.14
CA VAL A 113 -1.91 8.49 4.66
C VAL A 113 -1.48 7.34 3.75
N TRP A 114 -0.93 6.29 4.37
CA TRP A 114 -0.80 4.96 3.78
C TRP A 114 -1.67 4.00 4.58
N ARG A 115 -2.77 3.58 3.98
CA ARG A 115 -3.75 2.69 4.60
C ARG A 115 -4.01 1.48 3.72
N SER A 116 -4.05 0.31 4.34
CA SER A 116 -4.51 -0.94 3.71
C SER A 116 -5.63 -1.54 4.53
N ASN A 117 -6.77 -1.82 3.89
CA ASN A 117 -7.90 -2.49 4.55
C ASN A 117 -7.64 -3.99 4.71
N SER A 118 -8.15 -4.58 5.78
CA SER A 118 -8.12 -6.02 5.99
C SER A 118 -8.80 -6.76 4.84
N HIS A 119 -8.14 -7.79 4.30
CA HIS A 119 -8.71 -8.63 3.25
C HIS A 119 -9.83 -9.50 3.82
N GLN A 120 -10.99 -9.52 3.17
CA GLN A 120 -12.18 -10.27 3.59
C GLN A 120 -12.57 -10.05 5.07
N GLY A 121 -12.31 -8.87 5.61
CA GLY A 121 -12.56 -8.54 7.01
C GLY A 121 -12.82 -7.06 7.23
N GLN A 122 -12.97 -6.69 8.50
CA GLN A 122 -13.12 -5.31 8.92
C GLN A 122 -11.82 -4.77 9.50
N GLY A 123 -11.61 -3.44 9.38
CA GLY A 123 -10.46 -2.75 9.93
C GLY A 123 -9.35 -2.50 8.93
N PHE A 124 -8.22 -1.96 9.41
CA PHE A 124 -7.14 -1.49 8.55
C PHE A 124 -5.81 -1.39 9.29
N ASN A 125 -4.72 -1.40 8.55
CA ASN A 125 -3.41 -0.95 9.01
C ASN A 125 -3.11 0.42 8.41
N GLU A 126 -2.48 1.32 9.19
CA GLU A 126 -2.23 2.69 8.75
C GLU A 126 -0.89 3.22 9.26
N ILE A 127 -0.19 3.97 8.42
CA ILE A 127 0.82 4.95 8.82
C ILE A 127 0.37 6.29 8.25
N SER A 128 0.21 7.28 9.11
CA SER A 128 -0.18 8.62 8.67
C SER A 128 0.61 9.71 9.36
N PHE A 129 0.72 10.84 8.66
CA PHE A 129 1.37 12.06 9.10
C PHE A 129 0.35 13.18 9.07
N GLU A 130 0.26 13.97 10.13
CA GLU A 130 -0.42 15.26 10.15
C GLU A 130 0.66 16.34 10.25
N ASP A 131 0.68 17.24 9.27
CA ASP A 131 1.70 18.28 9.14
C ASP A 131 1.16 19.68 9.50
N GLN A 132 -0.06 19.77 10.06
CA GLN A 132 -0.60 21.04 10.54
C GLN A 132 0.24 21.57 11.71
N ALA A 133 0.81 22.77 11.55
CA ALA A 133 1.65 23.40 12.57
C ALA A 133 0.96 23.49 13.94
N GLY A 134 1.61 22.99 14.98
CA GLY A 134 1.10 22.88 16.36
C GLY A 134 0.19 21.68 16.61
N SER A 135 0.00 20.82 15.62
CA SER A 135 -0.79 19.57 15.71
C SER A 135 -0.12 18.41 14.99
N GLU A 136 1.19 18.53 14.76
CA GLU A 136 1.97 17.53 14.03
C GLU A 136 1.89 16.17 14.73
N LEU A 137 1.64 15.13 13.95
CA LEU A 137 1.47 13.78 14.46
C LEU A 137 2.00 12.74 13.47
N LEU A 138 2.80 11.79 13.95
CA LEU A 138 3.01 10.49 13.31
C LEU A 138 2.14 9.45 14.03
N HIS A 139 1.20 8.89 13.29
CA HIS A 139 0.31 7.84 13.78
C HIS A 139 0.61 6.51 13.10
N MET A 140 0.71 5.43 13.90
CA MET A 140 0.87 4.05 13.44
C MET A 140 -0.22 3.18 14.07
N GLN A 141 -0.97 2.48 13.25
CA GLN A 141 -2.03 1.55 13.68
C GLN A 141 -1.85 0.20 13.04
N ALA A 142 -1.82 -0.85 13.85
CA ALA A 142 -1.95 -2.23 13.43
C ALA A 142 -3.33 -2.75 13.81
N GLN A 143 -4.06 -3.37 12.87
CA GLN A 143 -5.39 -3.92 13.13
C GLN A 143 -5.36 -5.08 14.13
N ARG A 144 -4.28 -5.84 14.14
CA ARG A 144 -4.15 -6.99 15.03
C ARG A 144 -2.79 -7.01 15.71
N ASP A 145 -1.76 -7.41 15.03
CA ASP A 145 -0.44 -7.63 15.60
C ASP A 145 0.55 -6.59 15.09
N HIS A 146 1.40 -6.07 15.97
CA HIS A 146 2.52 -5.20 15.62
C HIS A 146 3.82 -5.86 16.08
N SER A 147 4.76 -6.08 15.16
CA SER A 147 6.07 -6.65 15.44
C SER A 147 7.18 -5.70 15.00
N THR A 148 8.15 -5.47 15.89
CA THR A 148 9.35 -4.70 15.59
C THR A 148 10.58 -5.55 15.89
N VAL A 149 11.45 -5.75 14.90
CA VAL A 149 12.70 -6.51 15.05
C VAL A 149 13.86 -5.59 14.70
N VAL A 150 14.82 -5.45 15.62
CA VAL A 150 16.02 -4.63 15.45
C VAL A 150 17.25 -5.53 15.61
N GLY A 151 18.06 -5.64 14.56
CA GLY A 151 19.23 -6.55 14.54
C GLY A 151 20.43 -6.08 15.36
N HIS A 152 20.47 -4.82 15.78
CA HIS A 152 21.56 -4.25 16.57
C HIS A 152 20.99 -3.33 17.65
N ASP A 153 21.07 -2.04 17.56
CA ASP A 153 20.69 -1.11 18.61
C ASP A 153 19.31 -0.48 18.33
N ALA A 154 18.47 -0.37 19.37
CA ALA A 154 17.25 0.44 19.36
C ALA A 154 17.37 1.59 20.36
N ARG A 155 17.00 2.81 19.97
CA ARG A 155 16.96 4.00 20.83
C ARG A 155 15.58 4.62 20.84
N HIS A 156 15.07 4.91 22.03
CA HIS A 156 13.82 5.65 22.24
C HIS A 156 14.10 6.91 23.06
N GLN A 157 13.69 8.06 22.54
CA GLN A 157 13.79 9.32 23.25
C GLN A 157 12.47 10.09 23.18
N THR A 158 11.92 10.49 24.33
CA THR A 158 10.68 11.27 24.42
C THR A 158 10.99 12.59 25.12
N GLY A 159 10.68 13.71 24.44
CA GLY A 159 11.01 15.05 24.95
C GLY A 159 10.10 15.55 26.08
N HIS A 160 8.90 14.98 26.21
CA HIS A 160 7.93 15.37 27.24
C HIS A 160 7.38 14.14 27.94
N ASP A 161 6.18 13.71 27.66
CA ASP A 161 5.54 12.59 28.36
C ASP A 161 5.57 11.28 27.51
N ARG A 162 5.72 10.16 28.18
CA ARG A 162 5.54 8.82 27.60
C ARG A 162 4.48 8.06 28.39
N GLN A 163 3.48 7.54 27.69
CA GLN A 163 2.47 6.66 28.24
C GLN A 163 2.52 5.29 27.55
N ALA A 164 2.42 4.22 28.31
CA ALA A 164 2.26 2.85 27.81
C ALA A 164 1.13 2.15 28.58
N SER A 165 0.25 1.47 27.87
CA SER A 165 -0.84 0.69 28.46
C SER A 165 -0.87 -0.69 27.82
N VAL A 166 -0.89 -1.74 28.65
CA VAL A 166 -0.97 -3.14 28.21
C VAL A 166 -2.18 -3.76 28.93
N ALA A 167 -3.15 -4.23 28.17
CA ALA A 167 -4.43 -4.70 28.70
C ALA A 167 -4.33 -6.09 29.38
N ASN A 168 -3.35 -6.90 29.01
CA ASN A 168 -3.18 -8.25 29.54
C ASN A 168 -1.77 -8.39 30.09
N ASP A 169 -0.85 -9.02 29.41
CA ASP A 169 0.47 -9.35 29.94
C ASP A 169 1.59 -8.51 29.30
N GLN A 170 2.55 -8.09 30.09
CA GLN A 170 3.82 -7.53 29.61
C GLN A 170 4.98 -8.41 30.10
N SER A 171 5.86 -8.81 29.16
CA SER A 171 7.10 -9.52 29.49
C SER A 171 8.30 -8.77 28.95
N GLU A 172 9.33 -8.60 29.78
CA GLU A 172 10.60 -7.97 29.40
C GLU A 172 11.75 -8.91 29.81
N HIS A 173 12.67 -9.18 28.87
CA HIS A 173 13.86 -9.97 29.14
C HIS A 173 15.13 -9.18 28.80
N ILE A 174 16.00 -8.97 29.80
CA ILE A 174 17.24 -8.23 29.67
C ILE A 174 18.40 -9.15 30.02
N GLY A 175 19.27 -9.41 29.03
CA GLY A 175 20.36 -10.40 29.16
C GLY A 175 21.50 -9.98 30.09
N ARG A 176 21.66 -8.68 30.41
CA ARG A 176 22.72 -8.18 31.31
C ARG A 176 22.20 -7.16 32.31
N ASP A 177 22.27 -5.90 31.95
CA ASP A 177 22.04 -4.81 32.91
C ASP A 177 20.81 -4.01 32.53
N ASN A 178 19.95 -3.70 33.51
CA ASN A 178 18.87 -2.75 33.38
C ASN A 178 19.14 -1.59 34.35
N THR A 179 19.22 -0.37 33.84
CA THR A 179 19.41 0.83 34.66
C THR A 179 18.20 1.73 34.54
N LEU A 180 17.52 1.97 35.64
CA LEU A 180 16.40 2.90 35.77
C LEU A 180 16.78 4.09 36.69
N THR A 181 16.77 5.30 36.12
CA THR A 181 17.01 6.52 36.87
C THR A 181 15.75 7.39 36.89
N ILE A 182 15.23 7.70 38.07
CA ILE A 182 14.00 8.49 38.27
C ILE A 182 14.33 9.69 39.08
N GLY A 183 14.14 10.90 38.54
CA GLY A 183 14.52 12.16 39.20
C GLY A 183 13.63 12.56 40.37
N ARG A 184 12.41 12.01 40.50
CA ARG A 184 11.48 12.36 41.60
C ARG A 184 10.84 11.14 42.23
N ASN A 185 9.70 10.69 41.73
CA ASN A 185 8.91 9.64 42.35
C ASN A 185 8.80 8.40 41.46
N HIS A 186 8.93 7.23 42.07
CA HIS A 186 8.56 5.96 41.47
C HIS A 186 7.48 5.33 42.33
N SER A 187 6.38 4.92 41.74
CA SER A 187 5.36 4.11 42.41
C SER A 187 5.06 2.86 41.59
N ALA A 188 5.00 1.72 42.24
CA ALA A 188 4.53 0.47 41.67
C ALA A 188 3.37 -0.02 42.53
N ASN A 189 2.23 -0.30 41.91
CA ASN A 189 1.08 -0.87 42.59
C ASN A 189 0.78 -2.24 41.95
N VAL A 190 0.84 -3.29 42.75
CA VAL A 190 0.52 -4.65 42.35
C VAL A 190 -0.73 -5.05 43.12
N ALA A 191 -1.85 -5.19 42.39
CA ALA A 191 -3.11 -5.66 42.98
C ALA A 191 -3.29 -7.13 42.60
N GLY A 192 -2.91 -8.02 43.45
CA GLY A 192 -3.05 -9.46 43.29
C GLY A 192 -2.42 -10.20 44.46
N ASP A 193 -2.96 -11.37 44.77
CA ASP A 193 -2.39 -12.33 45.77
C ASP A 193 -1.15 -13.00 45.19
#